data_659a8588928fd5ccd4f20b5de2facec8
#
_entry.id   659a8588928fd5ccd4f20b5de2facec8
#
_cell.length_a   1.000
_cell.length_b   1.000
_cell.length_c   1.000
_cell.angle_alpha   90.00
_cell.angle_beta   90.00
_cell.angle_gamma   90.00
#
_symmetry.space_group_name_H-M   'P 1'
#
loop_
_entity.id
_entity.type
_entity.pdbx_description
1 polymer ?
#
loop_
_entity_poly.entity_id
_entity_poly.type
_entity_poly.pdbx_seq_one_letter_code
_entity_poly.pdbx_strand_id
1 'polypeptide(L)'
;MLKKVINAIINREGENLIQVCTKKDIEALKDLSIQTFDETFRAQNKTENIEQYLANAFTTNKLLHEIENPHSYFYIIYYQQKLAGYLKVNILDAQTEQYPGNNLEIERIYILKDFQKFGLGKQLFNRAVTVAETKGCDQIWLGVWEKNNNAIQFYERLGFSKIDEHAFYMGDERQVDFIMSRPLKEDSYSNVHSETVS
;
A
#
# COMPACT_ATOMS: atom_id res chain seq x y z
N MET A 1 9.09 33.52 -2.28
CA MET A 1 8.35 33.50 -1.00
C MET A 1 7.16 32.54 -1.10
N LEU A 2 7.34 31.33 -1.71
CA LEU A 2 6.26 30.35 -1.96
C LEU A 2 6.69 28.89 -1.68
N LYS A 3 7.71 28.66 -0.83
CA LYS A 3 8.25 27.33 -0.52
C LYS A 3 7.96 26.82 0.91
N LYS A 4 7.03 27.43 1.65
CA LYS A 4 6.75 27.09 3.05
C LYS A 4 5.33 26.58 3.34
N VAL A 5 4.52 26.29 2.33
CA VAL A 5 3.09 25.96 2.54
C VAL A 5 2.75 24.47 2.41
N ILE A 6 3.70 23.61 2.05
CA ILE A 6 3.38 22.19 1.75
C ILE A 6 3.65 21.23 2.93
N ASN A 7 4.26 21.65 4.02
CA ASN A 7 4.68 20.73 5.09
C ASN A 7 4.02 20.95 6.46
N ALA A 8 2.91 21.60 6.55
CA ALA A 8 2.24 21.77 7.84
C ALA A 8 0.74 21.65 7.69
N ILE A 9 0.24 20.40 7.63
CA ILE A 9 -0.98 20.14 8.36
C ILE A 9 -0.52 20.10 9.82
N ILE A 10 -0.58 21.25 10.48
CA ILE A 10 -0.30 21.37 11.92
C ILE A 10 -1.36 20.55 12.63
N ASN A 11 -0.95 19.41 13.13
CA ASN A 11 -1.81 18.54 13.91
C ASN A 11 -2.14 19.23 15.26
N ARG A 12 -3.42 19.32 15.55
CA ARG A 12 -3.89 19.49 16.93
C ARG A 12 -3.44 18.26 17.73
N GLU A 13 -3.11 18.45 18.98
CA GLU A 13 -2.77 17.35 19.88
C GLU A 13 -3.82 16.22 19.75
N GLY A 14 -3.38 15.03 19.27
CA GLY A 14 -4.24 13.85 19.09
C GLY A 14 -4.52 13.43 17.64
N GLU A 15 -4.09 14.18 16.63
CA GLU A 15 -4.28 13.78 15.21
C GLU A 15 -3.13 12.89 14.71
N ASN A 16 -3.49 11.94 13.85
CA ASN A 16 -2.51 11.07 13.18
C ASN A 16 -1.77 11.85 12.09
N LEU A 17 -0.46 11.71 12.02
CA LEU A 17 0.38 12.41 11.05
C LEU A 17 0.82 11.45 9.96
N ILE A 18 0.46 11.74 8.70
CA ILE A 18 1.05 11.10 7.52
C ILE A 18 2.06 12.05 6.90
N GLN A 19 3.28 11.58 6.72
CA GLN A 19 4.34 12.36 6.06
C GLN A 19 5.02 11.55 4.97
N VAL A 20 5.61 12.25 4.00
CA VAL A 20 6.44 11.64 2.96
C VAL A 20 7.69 11.06 3.63
N CYS A 21 7.95 9.78 3.36
CA CYS A 21 9.18 9.13 3.80
C CYS A 21 10.34 9.58 2.91
N THR A 22 11.47 9.90 3.52
CA THR A 22 12.68 10.37 2.85
C THR A 22 13.89 9.49 3.20
N LYS A 23 15.03 9.73 2.57
CA LYS A 23 16.28 9.04 2.91
C LYS A 23 16.69 9.15 4.38
N LYS A 24 16.23 10.19 5.09
CA LYS A 24 16.50 10.37 6.53
C LYS A 24 15.74 9.37 7.39
N ASP A 25 14.65 8.83 6.85
CA ASP A 25 13.75 7.92 7.56
C ASP A 25 14.09 6.44 7.25
N ILE A 26 15.17 6.18 6.49
CA ILE A 26 15.45 4.85 5.90
C ILE A 26 15.61 3.74 6.93
N GLU A 27 16.32 3.99 8.03
CA GLU A 27 16.50 2.97 9.07
C GLU A 27 15.19 2.72 9.83
N ALA A 28 14.42 3.77 10.12
CA ALA A 28 13.10 3.63 10.73
C ALA A 28 12.12 2.88 9.79
N LEU A 29 12.16 3.17 8.49
CA LEU A 29 11.36 2.46 7.49
C LEU A 29 11.77 0.98 7.40
N LYS A 30 13.07 0.68 7.44
CA LYS A 30 13.59 -0.68 7.42
C LYS A 30 13.09 -1.49 8.62
N ASP A 31 13.28 -0.95 9.84
CA ASP A 31 12.84 -1.61 11.07
C ASP A 31 11.33 -1.83 11.06
N LEU A 32 10.56 -0.83 10.65
CA LEU A 32 9.11 -0.89 10.51
C LEU A 32 8.68 -1.95 9.49
N SER A 33 9.36 -2.02 8.35
CA SER A 33 9.07 -3.00 7.29
C SER A 33 9.31 -4.43 7.75
N ILE A 34 10.45 -4.65 8.43
CA ILE A 34 10.81 -5.96 9.00
C ILE A 34 9.76 -6.35 10.05
N GLN A 35 9.48 -5.47 11.01
CA GLN A 35 8.55 -5.78 12.10
C GLN A 35 7.13 -6.05 11.58
N THR A 36 6.59 -5.21 10.71
CA THR A 36 5.22 -5.37 10.21
C THR A 36 5.06 -6.61 9.33
N PHE A 37 6.08 -6.95 8.54
CA PHE A 37 6.08 -8.19 7.76
C PHE A 37 6.10 -9.41 8.66
N ASP A 38 6.99 -9.40 9.65
CA ASP A 38 7.12 -10.46 10.63
C ASP A 38 5.81 -10.69 11.39
N GLU A 39 5.21 -9.64 11.92
CA GLU A 39 3.91 -9.68 12.63
C GLU A 39 2.78 -10.23 11.76
N THR A 40 2.85 -10.03 10.44
CA THR A 40 1.81 -10.45 9.50
C THR A 40 1.95 -11.90 9.09
N PHE A 41 3.18 -12.37 8.83
CA PHE A 41 3.39 -13.62 8.11
C PHE A 41 4.04 -14.74 8.92
N ARG A 42 4.75 -14.44 10.03
CA ARG A 42 5.51 -15.44 10.79
C ARG A 42 4.66 -16.62 11.28
N ALA A 43 3.46 -16.36 11.76
CA ALA A 43 2.61 -17.40 12.35
C ALA A 43 2.15 -18.49 11.36
N GLN A 44 2.23 -18.22 10.05
CA GLN A 44 1.69 -19.09 9.00
C GLN A 44 2.74 -19.56 7.99
N ASN A 45 4.02 -19.26 8.27
CA ASN A 45 5.14 -19.62 7.39
C ASN A 45 6.28 -20.23 8.18
N LYS A 46 7.15 -21.00 7.51
CA LYS A 46 8.37 -21.54 8.12
C LYS A 46 9.30 -20.42 8.55
N THR A 47 9.88 -20.54 9.74
CA THR A 47 10.77 -19.52 10.30
C THR A 47 11.94 -19.22 9.38
N GLU A 48 12.57 -20.24 8.81
CA GLU A 48 13.71 -20.11 7.90
C GLU A 48 13.36 -19.30 6.64
N ASN A 49 12.17 -19.54 6.07
CA ASN A 49 11.69 -18.83 4.89
C ASN A 49 11.44 -17.34 5.19
N ILE A 50 10.85 -17.03 6.35
CA ILE A 50 10.63 -15.65 6.80
C ILE A 50 11.96 -14.94 7.02
N GLU A 51 12.91 -15.55 7.73
CA GLU A 51 14.21 -14.96 8.02
C GLU A 51 15.01 -14.69 6.74
N GLN A 52 15.01 -15.65 5.80
CA GLN A 52 15.65 -15.46 4.50
C GLN A 52 14.99 -14.33 3.69
N TYR A 53 13.67 -14.25 3.70
CA TYR A 53 12.95 -13.17 3.02
C TYR A 53 13.28 -11.81 3.62
N LEU A 54 13.18 -11.66 4.95
CA LEU A 54 13.46 -10.41 5.65
C LEU A 54 14.88 -9.91 5.41
N ALA A 55 15.86 -10.82 5.43
CA ALA A 55 17.27 -10.48 5.19
C ALA A 55 17.52 -9.89 3.78
N ASN A 56 16.67 -10.25 2.79
CA ASN A 56 16.85 -9.85 1.40
C ASN A 56 15.87 -8.73 0.96
N ALA A 57 14.66 -8.70 1.50
CA ALA A 57 13.61 -7.78 1.04
C ALA A 57 13.80 -6.34 1.52
N PHE A 58 14.31 -6.15 2.76
CA PHE A 58 14.35 -4.85 3.43
C PHE A 58 15.77 -4.40 3.77
N THR A 59 16.72 -4.62 2.85
CA THR A 59 18.07 -4.06 3.03
C THR A 59 18.04 -2.53 2.85
N THR A 60 18.90 -1.82 3.59
CA THR A 60 19.06 -0.36 3.48
C THR A 60 19.28 0.07 2.03
N ASN A 61 20.16 -0.63 1.29
CA ASN A 61 20.44 -0.30 -0.11
C ASN A 61 19.22 -0.47 -1.01
N LYS A 62 18.43 -1.54 -0.84
CA LYS A 62 17.22 -1.76 -1.63
C LYS A 62 16.18 -0.69 -1.36
N LEU A 63 15.93 -0.38 -0.08
CA LEU A 63 14.97 0.66 0.30
C LEU A 63 15.41 2.05 -0.17
N LEU A 64 16.71 2.37 -0.14
CA LEU A 64 17.24 3.60 -0.71
C LEU A 64 16.97 3.69 -2.21
N HIS A 65 17.25 2.62 -2.95
CA HIS A 65 16.97 2.57 -4.40
C HIS A 65 15.48 2.74 -4.69
N GLU A 66 14.62 2.09 -3.91
CA GLU A 66 13.17 2.22 -4.05
C GLU A 66 12.66 3.65 -3.75
N ILE A 67 13.18 4.33 -2.71
CA ILE A 67 12.82 5.72 -2.37
C ILE A 67 13.32 6.71 -3.43
N GLU A 68 14.44 6.42 -4.10
CA GLU A 68 14.99 7.27 -5.16
C GLU A 68 14.26 7.12 -6.49
N ASN A 69 13.47 6.07 -6.66
CA ASN A 69 12.68 5.87 -7.88
C ASN A 69 11.58 6.95 -7.97
N PRO A 70 11.54 7.77 -9.05
CA PRO A 70 10.57 8.85 -9.19
C PRO A 70 9.12 8.37 -9.35
N HIS A 71 8.93 7.08 -9.61
CA HIS A 71 7.63 6.42 -9.79
C HIS A 71 7.18 5.62 -8.56
N SER A 72 7.97 5.63 -7.47
CA SER A 72 7.61 5.05 -6.16
C SER A 72 7.41 6.14 -5.12
N TYR A 73 6.38 6.02 -4.31
CA TYR A 73 6.04 7.00 -3.28
C TYR A 73 5.88 6.30 -1.95
N PHE A 74 6.64 6.76 -0.95
CA PHE A 74 6.61 6.22 0.40
C PHE A 74 6.03 7.22 1.38
N TYR A 75 5.16 6.74 2.26
CA TYR A 75 4.56 7.51 3.35
C TYR A 75 4.67 6.74 4.64
N ILE A 76 4.95 7.45 5.73
CA ILE A 76 4.91 6.91 7.09
C ILE A 76 3.78 7.58 7.86
N ILE A 77 3.14 6.82 8.76
CA ILE A 77 2.06 7.32 9.61
C ILE A 77 2.45 7.19 11.07
N TYR A 78 2.20 8.27 11.81
CA TYR A 78 2.36 8.33 13.26
C TYR A 78 1.00 8.34 13.93
N TYR A 79 0.90 7.66 15.05
CA TYR A 79 -0.22 7.70 15.98
C TYR A 79 0.29 8.15 17.35
N GLN A 80 -0.23 9.25 17.88
CA GLN A 80 0.24 9.83 19.15
C GLN A 80 1.78 9.95 19.20
N GLN A 81 2.38 10.49 18.15
CA GLN A 81 3.83 10.69 17.97
C GLN A 81 4.68 9.39 17.87
N LYS A 82 4.06 8.22 17.84
CA LYS A 82 4.74 6.94 17.65
C LYS A 82 4.58 6.50 16.21
N LEU A 83 5.66 6.01 15.61
CA LEU A 83 5.64 5.43 14.27
C LEU A 83 4.76 4.18 14.29
N ALA A 84 3.72 4.15 13.45
CA ALA A 84 2.66 3.16 13.52
C ALA A 84 2.49 2.31 12.26
N GLY A 85 2.97 2.80 11.11
CA GLY A 85 2.81 2.09 9.85
C GLY A 85 3.38 2.85 8.67
N TYR A 86 3.29 2.24 7.48
CA TYR A 86 3.77 2.84 6.25
C TYR A 86 2.97 2.39 5.02
N LEU A 87 3.12 3.14 3.96
CA LEU A 87 2.56 2.90 2.63
C LEU A 87 3.65 3.03 1.58
N LYS A 88 3.72 2.08 0.64
CA LYS A 88 4.44 2.22 -0.63
C LYS A 88 3.44 2.10 -1.77
N VAL A 89 3.45 3.06 -2.68
CA VAL A 89 2.67 3.01 -3.92
C VAL A 89 3.58 3.24 -5.11
N ASN A 90 3.28 2.58 -6.21
CA ASN A 90 4.02 2.65 -7.46
C ASN A 90 3.11 3.04 -8.62
N ILE A 91 3.67 3.73 -9.59
CA ILE A 91 3.05 4.01 -10.89
C ILE A 91 4.03 3.62 -12.01
N LEU A 92 3.51 3.51 -13.22
CA LEU A 92 4.30 3.26 -14.42
C LEU A 92 5.21 2.02 -14.27
N ASP A 93 6.50 2.17 -14.60
CA ASP A 93 7.51 1.11 -14.60
C ASP A 93 8.00 0.68 -13.20
N ALA A 94 7.62 1.39 -12.14
CA ALA A 94 7.90 0.97 -10.77
C ALA A 94 6.93 -0.08 -10.24
N GLN A 95 5.80 -0.31 -10.92
CA GLN A 95 4.85 -1.34 -10.54
C GLN A 95 5.46 -2.74 -10.68
N THR A 96 5.10 -3.64 -9.79
CA THR A 96 5.61 -5.02 -9.78
C THR A 96 5.08 -5.83 -10.95
N GLU A 97 3.87 -5.50 -11.43
CA GLU A 97 3.25 -6.06 -12.62
C GLU A 97 2.59 -4.98 -13.47
N GLN A 98 2.39 -5.28 -14.75
CA GLN A 98 1.80 -4.33 -15.69
C GLN A 98 0.38 -4.78 -16.06
N TYR A 99 -0.60 -3.96 -15.71
CA TYR A 99 -2.00 -4.12 -16.12
C TYR A 99 -2.40 -3.02 -17.11
N PRO A 100 -3.34 -3.29 -18.04
CA PRO A 100 -3.82 -2.27 -18.98
C PRO A 100 -4.36 -1.02 -18.26
N GLY A 101 -4.09 0.15 -18.84
CA GLY A 101 -4.54 1.44 -18.31
C GLY A 101 -3.51 2.17 -17.46
N ASN A 102 -3.89 3.34 -16.97
CA ASN A 102 -3.05 4.13 -16.07
C ASN A 102 -3.35 3.75 -14.61
N ASN A 103 -2.53 2.93 -14.03
CA ASN A 103 -2.79 2.29 -12.74
C ASN A 103 -1.85 2.79 -11.66
N LEU A 104 -2.33 2.75 -10.42
CA LEU A 104 -1.49 2.83 -9.23
C LEU A 104 -1.53 1.48 -8.51
N GLU A 105 -0.36 0.96 -8.20
CA GLU A 105 -0.18 -0.19 -7.32
C GLU A 105 -0.05 0.25 -5.87
N ILE A 106 -0.76 -0.40 -4.95
CA ILE A 106 -0.40 -0.40 -3.53
C ILE A 106 0.48 -1.63 -3.30
N GLU A 107 1.81 -1.45 -3.37
CA GLU A 107 2.75 -2.56 -3.14
C GLU A 107 2.83 -2.93 -1.66
N ARG A 108 2.82 -1.94 -0.75
CA ARG A 108 2.91 -2.18 0.69
C ARG A 108 2.00 -1.20 1.44
N ILE A 109 1.18 -1.73 2.33
CA ILE A 109 0.40 -0.97 3.29
C ILE A 109 0.33 -1.77 4.59
N TYR A 110 1.07 -1.34 5.59
CA TYR A 110 1.24 -2.06 6.83
C TYR A 110 1.06 -1.15 8.04
N ILE A 111 0.39 -1.69 9.05
CA ILE A 111 0.23 -1.08 10.38
C ILE A 111 0.73 -2.07 11.41
N LEU A 112 1.61 -1.62 12.31
CA LEU A 112 2.05 -2.40 13.47
C LEU A 112 0.86 -2.92 14.25
N LYS A 113 0.93 -4.14 14.75
CA LYS A 113 -0.16 -4.85 15.43
C LYS A 113 -0.79 -4.04 16.56
N ASP A 114 0.04 -3.36 17.35
CA ASP A 114 -0.38 -2.53 18.47
C ASP A 114 -1.18 -1.28 18.04
N PHE A 115 -1.04 -0.86 16.78
CA PHE A 115 -1.73 0.30 16.23
C PHE A 115 -2.86 -0.07 15.25
N GLN A 116 -3.19 -1.34 15.12
CA GLN A 116 -4.35 -1.78 14.34
C GLN A 116 -5.66 -1.38 15.03
N LYS A 117 -6.76 -1.33 14.25
CA LYS A 117 -8.11 -0.94 14.71
C LYS A 117 -8.30 0.55 15.06
N PHE A 118 -7.28 1.39 14.95
CA PHE A 118 -7.40 2.86 15.09
C PHE A 118 -7.69 3.58 13.76
N GLY A 119 -8.08 2.84 12.71
CA GLY A 119 -8.42 3.42 11.41
C GLY A 119 -7.23 3.88 10.56
N LEU A 120 -5.98 3.59 10.98
CA LEU A 120 -4.76 4.06 10.31
C LEU A 120 -4.60 3.47 8.91
N GLY A 121 -4.97 2.21 8.70
CA GLY A 121 -4.94 1.59 7.38
C GLY A 121 -5.84 2.31 6.38
N LYS A 122 -7.04 2.75 6.80
CA LYS A 122 -7.92 3.55 5.96
C LYS A 122 -7.33 4.94 5.64
N GLN A 123 -6.61 5.55 6.58
CA GLN A 123 -5.94 6.84 6.34
C GLN A 123 -4.81 6.69 5.32
N LEU A 124 -3.98 5.64 5.41
CA LEU A 124 -2.95 5.34 4.42
C LEU A 124 -3.58 5.02 3.05
N PHE A 125 -4.66 4.25 3.02
CA PHE A 125 -5.40 4.00 1.79
C PHE A 125 -5.94 5.30 1.15
N ASN A 126 -6.52 6.21 1.93
CA ASN A 126 -6.96 7.51 1.42
C ASN A 126 -5.79 8.33 0.85
N ARG A 127 -4.59 8.19 1.42
CA ARG A 127 -3.37 8.78 0.84
C ARG A 127 -3.04 8.16 -0.52
N ALA A 128 -3.16 6.85 -0.68
CA ALA A 128 -2.97 6.19 -1.97
C ALA A 128 -3.98 6.68 -3.01
N VAL A 129 -5.24 6.83 -2.64
CA VAL A 129 -6.29 7.42 -3.51
C VAL A 129 -5.90 8.83 -3.95
N THR A 130 -5.48 9.69 -3.01
CA THR A 130 -5.04 11.06 -3.35
C THR A 130 -3.86 11.07 -4.33
N VAL A 131 -2.90 10.14 -4.18
CA VAL A 131 -1.78 10.01 -5.13
C VAL A 131 -2.30 9.58 -6.50
N ALA A 132 -3.15 8.55 -6.55
CA ALA A 132 -3.71 8.04 -7.79
C ALA A 132 -4.50 9.11 -8.56
N GLU A 133 -5.36 9.87 -7.88
CA GLU A 133 -6.11 10.99 -8.47
C GLU A 133 -5.17 12.08 -9.00
N THR A 134 -4.15 12.46 -8.22
CA THR A 134 -3.15 13.49 -8.60
C THR A 134 -2.34 13.06 -9.83
N LYS A 135 -2.09 11.75 -9.99
CA LYS A 135 -1.37 11.17 -11.12
C LYS A 135 -2.27 10.81 -12.30
N GLY A 136 -3.58 11.05 -12.18
CA GLY A 136 -4.57 10.76 -13.23
C GLY A 136 -4.76 9.26 -13.47
N CYS A 137 -4.55 8.43 -12.45
CA CYS A 137 -4.77 7.00 -12.57
C CYS A 137 -6.26 6.68 -12.72
N ASP A 138 -6.56 5.60 -13.44
CA ASP A 138 -7.94 5.15 -13.67
C ASP A 138 -8.39 4.16 -12.60
N GLN A 139 -7.45 3.41 -12.03
CA GLN A 139 -7.71 2.42 -10.99
C GLN A 139 -6.52 2.25 -10.04
N ILE A 140 -6.82 1.64 -8.88
CA ILE A 140 -5.81 1.17 -7.91
C ILE A 140 -5.88 -0.35 -7.88
N TRP A 141 -4.72 -1.00 -7.88
CA TRP A 141 -4.61 -2.44 -7.70
C TRP A 141 -3.59 -2.83 -6.62
N LEU A 142 -3.66 -4.07 -6.17
CA LEU A 142 -2.75 -4.64 -5.18
C LEU A 142 -2.72 -6.16 -5.26
N GLY A 143 -1.62 -6.74 -4.79
CA GLY A 143 -1.53 -8.15 -4.44
C GLY A 143 -1.84 -8.36 -2.95
N VAL A 144 -2.60 -9.40 -2.63
CA VAL A 144 -2.87 -9.79 -1.25
C VAL A 144 -2.83 -11.30 -1.11
N TRP A 145 -2.05 -11.78 -0.12
CA TRP A 145 -1.96 -13.21 0.14
C TRP A 145 -3.34 -13.85 0.40
N GLU A 146 -3.63 -14.97 -0.28
CA GLU A 146 -4.93 -15.66 -0.21
C GLU A 146 -5.37 -16.05 1.22
N LYS A 147 -4.39 -16.23 2.15
CA LYS A 147 -4.68 -16.56 3.55
C LYS A 147 -4.83 -15.34 4.46
N ASN A 148 -4.58 -14.14 3.97
CA ASN A 148 -4.75 -12.90 4.74
C ASN A 148 -6.20 -12.41 4.70
N ASN A 149 -7.10 -13.18 5.30
CA ASN A 149 -8.55 -12.89 5.30
C ASN A 149 -8.89 -11.50 5.84
N ASN A 150 -8.12 -11.00 6.82
CA ASN A 150 -8.35 -9.67 7.40
C ASN A 150 -8.07 -8.57 6.36
N ALA A 151 -6.99 -8.69 5.60
CA ALA A 151 -6.65 -7.73 4.54
C ALA A 151 -7.63 -7.84 3.37
N ILE A 152 -7.98 -9.06 2.93
CA ILE A 152 -8.97 -9.26 1.86
C ILE A 152 -10.29 -8.56 2.22
N GLN A 153 -10.86 -8.84 3.40
CA GLN A 153 -12.08 -8.18 3.85
C GLN A 153 -11.96 -6.66 4.00
N PHE A 154 -10.77 -6.17 4.38
CA PHE A 154 -10.50 -4.74 4.43
C PHE A 154 -10.59 -4.10 3.03
N TYR A 155 -9.97 -4.71 2.03
CA TYR A 155 -10.01 -4.22 0.66
C TYR A 155 -11.40 -4.35 0.01
N GLU A 156 -12.10 -5.46 0.24
CA GLU A 156 -13.49 -5.62 -0.21
C GLU A 156 -14.40 -4.49 0.31
N ARG A 157 -14.29 -4.15 1.61
CA ARG A 157 -15.03 -2.99 2.19
C ARG A 157 -14.63 -1.65 1.60
N LEU A 158 -13.46 -1.54 0.99
CA LEU A 158 -13.00 -0.36 0.26
C LEU A 158 -13.38 -0.38 -1.23
N GLY A 159 -14.13 -1.39 -1.67
CA GLY A 159 -14.64 -1.51 -3.04
C GLY A 159 -13.69 -2.22 -4.00
N PHE A 160 -12.68 -2.94 -3.51
CA PHE A 160 -11.86 -3.80 -4.36
C PHE A 160 -12.57 -5.12 -4.66
N SER A 161 -12.34 -5.64 -5.86
CA SER A 161 -12.73 -7.00 -6.27
C SER A 161 -11.51 -7.75 -6.78
N LYS A 162 -11.51 -9.07 -6.59
CA LYS A 162 -10.49 -9.96 -7.18
C LYS A 162 -10.64 -9.96 -8.69
N ILE A 163 -9.55 -9.73 -9.40
CA ILE A 163 -9.49 -9.73 -10.87
C ILE A 163 -8.58 -10.82 -11.41
N ASP A 164 -7.59 -11.27 -10.64
CA ASP A 164 -6.61 -12.27 -11.04
C ASP A 164 -5.97 -12.93 -9.81
N GLU A 165 -5.03 -13.84 -10.03
CA GLU A 165 -4.15 -14.39 -9.01
C GLU A 165 -2.81 -14.79 -9.61
N HIS A 166 -1.75 -14.68 -8.83
CA HIS A 166 -0.45 -15.20 -9.20
C HIS A 166 0.17 -16.04 -8.08
N ALA A 167 1.04 -16.97 -8.47
CA ALA A 167 1.82 -17.73 -7.50
C ALA A 167 3.18 -17.10 -7.28
N PHE A 168 3.61 -17.01 -6.03
CA PHE A 168 4.98 -16.68 -5.68
C PHE A 168 5.57 -17.73 -4.74
N TYR A 169 6.89 -17.72 -4.59
CA TYR A 169 7.58 -18.66 -3.74
C TYR A 169 8.25 -17.94 -2.57
N MET A 170 7.93 -18.38 -1.36
CA MET A 170 8.65 -17.98 -0.15
C MET A 170 9.53 -19.15 0.27
N GLY A 171 10.82 -19.11 -0.12
CA GLY A 171 11.70 -20.27 -0.02
C GLY A 171 11.20 -21.43 -0.91
N ASP A 172 10.92 -22.58 -0.30
CA ASP A 172 10.38 -23.78 -0.96
C ASP A 172 8.84 -23.84 -1.00
N GLU A 173 8.16 -22.87 -0.40
CA GLU A 173 6.70 -22.86 -0.30
C GLU A 173 6.07 -22.03 -1.41
N ARG A 174 5.22 -22.68 -2.22
CA ARG A 174 4.34 -22.00 -3.18
C ARG A 174 3.19 -21.33 -2.44
N GLN A 175 3.01 -20.07 -2.68
CA GLN A 175 1.91 -19.25 -2.15
C GLN A 175 1.16 -18.60 -3.30
N VAL A 176 -0.03 -18.10 -3.03
CA VAL A 176 -0.89 -17.41 -4.01
C VAL A 176 -1.27 -16.05 -3.47
N ASP A 177 -1.06 -15.02 -4.27
CA ASP A 177 -1.64 -13.71 -4.05
C ASP A 177 -2.85 -13.51 -4.95
N PHE A 178 -3.95 -13.02 -4.38
CA PHE A 178 -5.05 -12.49 -5.15
C PHE A 178 -4.71 -11.10 -5.62
N ILE A 179 -4.87 -10.86 -6.90
CA ILE A 179 -4.80 -9.53 -7.47
C ILE A 179 -6.18 -8.90 -7.32
N MET A 180 -6.24 -7.81 -6.60
CA MET A 180 -7.48 -7.07 -6.39
C MET A 180 -7.37 -5.69 -6.99
N SER A 181 -8.45 -5.20 -7.59
CA SER A 181 -8.52 -3.88 -8.21
C SER A 181 -9.78 -3.14 -7.84
N ARG A 182 -9.66 -1.80 -7.84
CA ARG A 182 -10.75 -0.86 -7.63
C ARG A 182 -10.65 0.28 -8.64
N PRO A 183 -11.67 0.55 -9.48
CA PRO A 183 -11.72 1.74 -10.32
C PRO A 183 -11.82 3.01 -9.45
N LEU A 184 -11.23 4.10 -9.91
CA LEU A 184 -11.31 5.43 -9.27
C LEU A 184 -12.43 6.29 -9.84
N LYS A 185 -12.76 6.08 -11.11
CA LYS A 185 -13.91 6.73 -11.79
C LYS A 185 -15.02 5.71 -11.88
N GLU A 186 -16.23 6.09 -11.50
CA GLU A 186 -17.41 5.30 -11.86
C GLU A 186 -17.53 5.32 -13.39
N ASP A 187 -17.76 4.15 -14.01
CA ASP A 187 -18.06 4.06 -15.42
C ASP A 187 -19.30 4.91 -15.72
N SER A 188 -19.11 6.02 -16.41
CA SER A 188 -20.19 6.90 -16.89
C SER A 188 -21.06 6.23 -17.98
N TYR A 189 -20.95 4.93 -18.17
CA TYR A 189 -21.65 4.16 -19.20
C TYR A 189 -22.95 3.47 -18.74
N SER A 190 -23.36 3.58 -17.47
CA SER A 190 -24.58 2.89 -17.00
C SER A 190 -25.90 3.68 -17.20
N ASN A 191 -25.89 4.83 -17.91
CA ASN A 191 -27.11 5.66 -18.09
C ASN A 191 -27.58 5.83 -19.54
N VAL A 192 -27.36 4.86 -20.43
CA VAL A 192 -27.84 4.94 -21.82
C VAL A 192 -28.73 3.73 -22.18
N HIS A 193 -29.62 3.27 -21.32
CA HIS A 193 -30.71 2.36 -21.78
C HIS A 193 -31.94 2.47 -20.87
N SER A 194 -32.61 3.62 -20.89
CA SER A 194 -33.98 3.70 -20.41
C SER A 194 -34.77 4.87 -20.98
N GLU A 195 -34.61 5.17 -22.27
CA GLU A 195 -35.59 5.98 -22.99
C GLU A 195 -35.67 5.51 -24.44
N THR A 196 -36.56 4.57 -24.70
CA THR A 196 -37.37 4.49 -25.92
C THR A 196 -38.22 3.21 -25.89
N VAL A 197 -39.42 3.28 -25.32
CA VAL A 197 -40.60 2.62 -25.86
C VAL A 197 -41.82 3.45 -25.40
N SER A 198 -42.33 4.22 -26.28
CA SER A 198 -43.74 4.61 -26.30
C SER A 198 -44.17 4.70 -27.75
#